data_7afb920b4126a3d74feefef1be4f5364
#
_entry.id   7afb920b4126a3d74feefef1be4f5364
#
_cell.length_a   1.000
_cell.length_b   1.000
_cell.length_c   1.000
_cell.angle_alpha   90.00
_cell.angle_beta   90.00
_cell.angle_gamma   90.00
#
_symmetry.space_group_name_H-M   'P 1'
#
loop_
_entity.id
_entity.type
_entity.pdbx_description
1 polymer ?
#
loop_
_entity_poly.entity_id
_entity_poly.type
_entity_poly.pdbx_seq_one_letter_code
_entity_poly.pdbx_strand_id
1 'polypeptide(L)' 'LNGNKTIKKADQYGKYISFVPMTEEVVLTLKGLKYPLNGYILRQGLSICQSNEIKEETAEILIEKGIVAAIESRD' A
#
# COMPACT_ATOMS: atom_id res chain seq x y z
N LEU A 1 4.45 -4.89 6.34
CA LEU A 1 5.53 -4.85 5.35
C LEU A 1 6.62 -3.88 5.77
N ASN A 2 7.84 -4.26 5.58
CA ASN A 2 9.00 -3.39 5.77
C ASN A 2 10.00 -3.70 4.67
N GLY A 3 9.95 -2.96 3.60
CA GLY A 3 10.77 -3.19 2.42
C GLY A 3 9.90 -3.31 1.19
N ASN A 4 10.46 -3.83 0.12
CA ASN A 4 9.78 -3.85 -1.16
C ASN A 4 8.91 -5.09 -1.33
N LYS A 5 7.75 -4.90 -1.93
CA LYS A 5 6.82 -5.99 -2.21
C LYS A 5 6.20 -5.77 -3.58
N THR A 6 6.11 -6.85 -4.36
CA THR A 6 5.39 -6.83 -5.63
C THR A 6 4.18 -7.74 -5.51
N ILE A 7 3.02 -7.24 -5.91
CA ILE A 7 1.77 -8.00 -5.86
C ILE A 7 1.21 -8.08 -7.27
N LYS A 8 0.86 -9.28 -7.72
CA LYS A 8 0.20 -9.48 -9.00
C LYS A 8 -1.30 -9.29 -8.81
N LYS A 9 -1.94 -8.57 -9.73
CA LYS A 9 -3.37 -8.34 -9.68
C LYS A 9 -4.16 -9.65 -9.62
N ALA A 10 -3.72 -10.64 -10.36
CA ALA A 10 -4.38 -11.95 -10.39
C ALA A 10 -4.34 -12.68 -9.05
N ASP A 11 -3.38 -12.35 -8.19
CA ASP A 11 -3.22 -12.97 -6.88
C ASP A 11 -3.87 -12.17 -5.76
N GLN A 12 -4.48 -11.04 -6.09
CA GLN A 12 -5.13 -10.20 -5.08
C GLN A 12 -6.36 -10.89 -4.52
N TYR A 13 -6.44 -10.96 -3.20
CA TYR A 13 -7.55 -11.62 -2.49
C TYR A 13 -8.88 -10.89 -2.71
N GLY A 14 -8.88 -9.59 -2.56
CA GLY A 14 -10.08 -8.78 -2.67
C GLY A 14 -9.93 -7.69 -3.71
N LYS A 15 -10.94 -6.82 -3.79
CA LYS A 15 -10.92 -5.70 -4.71
C LYS A 15 -10.04 -4.55 -4.21
N TYR A 16 -10.01 -4.36 -2.90
CA TYR A 16 -9.35 -3.22 -2.29
C TYR A 16 -8.15 -3.61 -1.46
N ILE A 17 -7.16 -2.73 -1.43
CA ILE A 17 -6.00 -2.89 -0.58
C ILE A 17 -5.79 -1.58 0.19
N SER A 18 -5.59 -1.70 1.49
CA SER A 18 -5.38 -0.57 2.38
C SER A 18 -4.05 -0.70 3.08
N PHE A 19 -3.41 0.43 3.36
CA PHE A 19 -2.12 0.47 4.04
C PHE A 19 -2.27 1.21 5.36
N VAL A 20 -1.91 0.53 6.45
CA VAL A 20 -2.02 1.08 7.80
C VAL A 20 -0.63 1.17 8.41
N PRO A 21 -0.18 2.35 8.83
CA PRO A 21 1.15 2.47 9.43
C PRO A 21 1.19 1.78 10.78
N MET A 22 2.18 0.91 10.98
CA MET A 22 2.41 0.20 12.22
C MET A 22 3.45 0.90 13.09
N THR A 23 4.26 1.75 12.49
CA THR A 23 5.20 2.61 13.19
C THR A 23 4.69 4.04 13.11
N GLU A 24 5.29 4.94 13.88
CA GLU A 24 4.84 6.33 13.95
C GLU A 24 4.81 6.99 12.57
N GLU A 25 5.80 6.70 11.75
CA GLU A 25 5.94 7.26 10.43
C GLU A 25 6.39 6.20 9.43
N VAL A 26 5.80 6.20 8.25
CA VAL A 26 6.15 5.30 7.16
C VAL A 26 6.37 6.15 5.91
N VAL A 27 7.48 5.92 5.21
CA VAL A 27 7.72 6.56 3.91
C VAL A 27 7.57 5.48 2.85
N LEU A 28 6.61 5.66 1.95
CA LEU A 28 6.28 4.63 0.97
C LEU A 28 6.03 5.21 -0.42
N THR A 29 6.25 4.36 -1.40
CA THR A 29 5.95 4.62 -2.80
C THR A 29 5.05 3.49 -3.30
N LEU A 30 3.97 3.84 -3.95
CA LEU A 30 3.03 2.88 -4.52
C LEU A 30 2.98 3.08 -6.04
N LYS A 31 3.18 2.00 -6.79
CA LYS A 31 3.12 2.01 -8.24
C LYS A 31 2.16 0.93 -8.73
N GLY A 32 1.49 1.19 -9.84
CA GLY A 32 0.56 0.22 -10.41
C GLY A 32 -0.78 0.15 -9.70
N LEU A 33 -1.07 1.09 -8.82
CA LEU A 33 -2.33 1.20 -8.09
C LEU A 33 -3.15 2.36 -8.64
N LYS A 34 -4.44 2.33 -8.36
CA LYS A 34 -5.36 3.39 -8.82
C LYS A 34 -4.97 4.75 -8.25
N TYR A 35 -4.49 4.76 -7.01
CA TYR A 35 -4.02 5.97 -6.35
C TYR A 35 -2.54 5.82 -6.02
N PRO A 36 -1.64 6.10 -6.97
CA PRO A 36 -0.21 5.94 -6.74
C PRO A 36 0.34 7.04 -5.84
N LEU A 37 1.42 6.71 -5.13
CA LEU A 37 2.11 7.65 -4.26
C LEU A 37 3.60 7.56 -4.56
N ASN A 38 4.31 8.65 -4.33
CA ASN A 38 5.76 8.71 -4.55
C ASN A 38 6.43 9.36 -3.35
N GLY A 39 7.11 8.54 -2.53
CA GLY A 39 7.81 9.03 -1.35
C GLY A 39 6.88 9.69 -0.33
N TYR A 40 5.67 9.16 -0.20
CA TYR A 40 4.66 9.75 0.69
C TYR A 40 4.97 9.41 2.14
N ILE A 41 4.82 10.39 3.01
CA ILE A 41 5.00 10.19 4.45
C ILE A 41 3.65 9.90 5.08
N LEU A 42 3.45 8.65 5.48
CA LEU A 42 2.21 8.21 6.11
C LEU A 42 2.42 8.15 7.61
N ARG A 43 1.55 8.82 8.37
CA ARG A 43 1.65 8.87 9.82
C ARG A 43 0.45 8.18 10.45
N GLN A 44 0.65 7.64 11.65
CA GLN A 44 -0.44 7.02 12.40
C GLN A 44 -1.58 8.02 12.59
N GLY A 45 -2.81 7.52 12.50
CA GLY A 45 -3.98 8.37 12.61
C GLY A 45 -4.48 8.93 11.29
N LEU A 46 -3.69 8.81 10.21
CA LEU A 46 -4.13 9.20 8.88
C LEU A 46 -4.73 8.00 8.17
N SER A 47 -5.76 8.24 7.37
CA SER A 47 -6.46 7.18 6.64
C SER A 47 -6.41 7.37 5.13
N ILE A 48 -5.42 8.08 4.64
CA ILE A 48 -5.33 8.47 3.24
C ILE A 48 -5.05 7.29 2.29
N CYS A 49 -4.43 6.23 2.79
CA CYS A 49 -4.08 5.08 1.97
C CYS A 49 -5.09 3.94 2.10
N GLN A 50 -6.36 4.26 2.30
CA GLN A 50 -7.42 3.26 2.41
C GLN A 50 -8.10 3.02 1.07
N SER A 51 -8.55 1.77 0.88
CA SER A 51 -9.36 1.37 -0.27
C SER A 51 -8.72 1.64 -1.62
N ASN A 52 -7.42 1.45 -1.72
CA ASN A 52 -6.72 1.51 -2.99
C ASN A 52 -7.01 0.24 -3.81
N GLU A 53 -6.75 0.29 -5.10
CA GLU A 53 -6.97 -0.85 -5.99
C GLU A 53 -5.74 -1.06 -6.86
N ILE A 54 -5.45 -2.33 -7.19
CA ILE A 54 -4.39 -2.64 -8.13
C ILE A 54 -4.92 -2.39 -9.53
N LYS A 55 -4.33 -1.45 -10.25
CA LYS A 55 -4.75 -1.06 -11.60
C LYS A 55 -4.00 -1.82 -12.68
N GLU A 56 -2.69 -1.96 -12.52
CA GLU A 56 -1.83 -2.63 -13.49
C GLU A 56 -1.77 -4.14 -13.19
N GLU A 57 -1.13 -4.91 -14.06
CA GLU A 57 -0.95 -6.34 -13.81
C GLU A 57 -0.17 -6.61 -12.53
N THR A 58 0.75 -5.72 -12.21
CA THR A 58 1.54 -5.81 -10.99
C THR A 58 1.52 -4.46 -10.28
N ALA A 59 1.51 -4.51 -8.96
CA ALA A 59 1.66 -3.35 -8.12
C ALA A 59 2.97 -3.46 -7.35
N GLU A 60 3.67 -2.36 -7.20
CA GLU A 60 4.90 -2.31 -6.44
C GLU A 60 4.69 -1.45 -5.20
N ILE A 61 5.08 -1.99 -4.05
CA ILE A 61 5.02 -1.30 -2.79
C ILE A 61 6.46 -1.19 -2.28
N LEU A 62 6.95 0.03 -2.21
CA LEU A 62 8.32 0.31 -1.81
C LEU A 62 8.28 1.04 -0.47
N ILE A 63 8.79 0.39 0.58
CA ILE A 63 8.82 0.97 1.93
C ILE A 63 10.25 1.42 2.21
N GLU A 64 10.45 2.72 2.27
CA GLU A 64 11.76 3.31 2.54
C GLU A 64 12.04 3.45 4.02
N LYS A 65 10.98 3.60 4.83
CA LYS A 65 11.11 3.78 6.27
C LYS A 65 9.84 3.25 6.94
N GLY A 66 10.00 2.54 8.05
CA GLY A 66 8.88 2.10 8.88
C GLY A 66 8.29 0.77 8.48
N ILE A 67 7.19 0.43 9.11
CA ILE A 67 6.47 -0.82 8.89
C ILE A 67 5.02 -0.49 8.61
N VAL A 68 4.46 -1.10 7.58
CA VAL A 68 3.06 -0.89 7.21
C VAL A 68 2.35 -2.23 7.11
N ALA A 69 1.10 -2.27 7.52
CA ALA A 69 0.24 -3.43 7.31
C ALA A 69 -0.54 -3.21 6.02
N ALA A 70 -0.50 -4.20 5.13
CA ALA A 70 -1.28 -4.19 3.91
C ALA A 70 -2.48 -5.10 4.11
N ILE A 71 -3.68 -4.53 3.98
CA ILE A 71 -4.92 -5.25 4.24
C ILE A 71 -5.73 -5.31 2.96
N GLU A 72 -6.00 -6.51 2.48
CA GLU A 72 -6.84 -6.73 1.32
C GLU A 72 -8.27 -6.97 1.78
N SER A 73 -9.23 -6.35 1.11
CA SER A 73 -10.62 -6.45 1.49
C SER A 73 -11.53 -6.51 0.26
N ARG A 74 -12.73 -6.99 0.49
CA ARG A 74 -13.83 -6.94 -0.47
C ARG A 74 -14.86 -5.93 0.00
N ASP A 75 -15.76 -5.57 -0.89
CA ASP A 75 -16.88 -4.70 -0.54
C ASP A 75 -17.67 -5.28 0.62
#